data_852acfa45623daa18cea5cfaaa841d74
#
_entry.id   852acfa45623daa18cea5cfaaa841d74
#
_cell.length_a   1.000
_cell.length_b   1.000
_cell.length_c   1.000
_cell.angle_alpha   90.00
_cell.angle_beta   90.00
_cell.angle_gamma   90.00
#
_symmetry.space_group_name_H-M   'P 1'
#
loop_
_entity.id
_entity.type
_entity.pdbx_description
1 polymer ?
#
loop_
_entity_poly.entity_id
_entity_poly.type
_entity_poly.pdbx_seq_one_letter_code
_entity_poly.pdbx_strand_id
1 'polypeptide(L)'
;MDIKVFVWEGYLEDKFSMKIIDLIKSASLHYTLLPIKKDAEMDVISTMVGGKVRKLPQIVVDGERVGGYYDLLELLVNREVIDYRGEPLWKKKYG
;
A
#
# COMPACT_ATOMS: atom_id res chain seq x y z
N MET A 1 11.76 4.25 -3.95
CA MET A 1 10.61 4.31 -3.02
C MET A 1 10.49 2.97 -2.31
N ASP A 2 10.57 2.99 -0.99
CA ASP A 2 10.45 1.78 -0.16
C ASP A 2 9.00 1.65 0.31
N ILE A 3 8.27 0.68 -0.24
CA ILE A 3 6.86 0.46 0.06
C ILE A 3 6.71 -0.82 0.86
N LYS A 4 6.09 -0.70 2.04
CA LYS A 4 5.73 -1.84 2.88
C LYS A 4 4.22 -1.90 3.01
N VAL A 5 3.65 -3.08 2.76
CA VAL A 5 2.21 -3.29 2.81
C VAL A 5 1.90 -4.31 3.91
N PHE A 6 1.25 -3.84 4.96
CA PHE A 6 0.84 -4.68 6.09
C PHE A 6 -0.58 -5.18 5.82
N VAL A 7 -0.74 -6.48 5.78
CA VAL A 7 -2.02 -7.14 5.46
C VAL A 7 -2.31 -8.25 6.45
N TRP A 8 -3.57 -8.70 6.53
CA TRP A 8 -3.90 -9.92 7.25
C TRP A 8 -3.41 -11.13 6.46
N GLU A 9 -3.16 -12.25 7.13
CA GLU A 9 -2.70 -13.49 6.48
C GLU A 9 -3.67 -14.03 5.43
N GLY A 10 -4.96 -13.68 5.52
CA GLY A 10 -5.97 -14.01 4.49
C GLY A 10 -6.15 -12.94 3.42
N TYR A 11 -5.12 -12.17 3.13
CA TYR A 11 -5.19 -10.99 2.25
C TYR A 11 -5.62 -11.28 0.82
N LEU A 12 -5.42 -12.50 0.33
CA LEU A 12 -5.82 -12.86 -1.04
C LEU A 12 -7.33 -12.77 -1.27
N GLU A 13 -8.10 -12.86 -0.19
CA GLU A 13 -9.57 -12.73 -0.21
C GLU A 13 -10.03 -11.34 0.17
N ASP A 14 -9.11 -10.44 0.49
CA ASP A 14 -9.43 -9.07 0.88
C ASP A 14 -9.31 -8.12 -0.30
N LYS A 15 -10.43 -7.52 -0.66
CA LYS A 15 -10.55 -6.61 -1.79
C LYS A 15 -9.55 -5.47 -1.78
N PHE A 16 -9.43 -4.78 -0.64
CA PHE A 16 -8.55 -3.62 -0.54
C PHE A 16 -7.08 -4.00 -0.58
N SER A 17 -6.70 -5.11 0.04
CA SER A 17 -5.33 -5.61 -0.03
C SER A 17 -4.94 -5.93 -1.47
N MET A 18 -5.82 -6.60 -2.20
CA MET A 18 -5.56 -6.93 -3.60
C MET A 18 -5.53 -5.71 -4.50
N LYS A 19 -6.38 -4.72 -4.26
CA LYS A 19 -6.34 -3.44 -4.98
C LYS A 19 -5.02 -2.71 -4.80
N ILE A 20 -4.50 -2.70 -3.57
CA ILE A 20 -3.21 -2.07 -3.25
C ILE A 20 -2.09 -2.76 -4.00
N ILE A 21 -2.05 -4.09 -3.94
CA ILE A 21 -1.02 -4.88 -4.61
C ILE A 21 -1.08 -4.66 -6.12
N ASP A 22 -2.27 -4.70 -6.70
CA ASP A 22 -2.46 -4.49 -8.14
C ASP A 22 -2.02 -3.09 -8.58
N LEU A 23 -2.33 -2.08 -7.76
CA LEU A 23 -1.91 -0.70 -8.04
C LEU A 23 -0.39 -0.57 -8.07
N ILE A 24 0.29 -1.14 -7.07
CA ILE A 24 1.76 -1.11 -6.99
C ILE A 24 2.38 -1.84 -8.17
N LYS A 25 1.86 -3.00 -8.53
CA LYS A 25 2.33 -3.77 -9.68
C LYS A 25 2.10 -3.03 -11.00
N SER A 26 0.93 -2.41 -11.17
CA SER A 26 0.62 -1.61 -12.37
C SER A 26 1.58 -0.44 -12.54
N ALA A 27 2.02 0.15 -11.44
CA ALA A 27 2.97 1.25 -11.45
C ALA A 27 4.42 0.78 -11.62
N SER A 28 4.65 -0.53 -11.74
CA SER A 28 5.99 -1.14 -11.86
C SER A 28 6.88 -0.82 -10.67
N LEU A 29 6.29 -0.72 -9.49
CA LEU A 29 7.02 -0.45 -8.25
C LEU A 29 7.27 -1.74 -7.48
N HIS A 30 8.36 -1.75 -6.72
CA HIS A 30 8.67 -2.84 -5.80
C HIS A 30 8.02 -2.58 -4.45
N TYR A 31 7.67 -3.65 -3.74
CA TYR A 31 7.07 -3.57 -2.42
C TYR A 31 7.44 -4.78 -1.58
N THR A 32 7.34 -4.63 -0.27
CA THR A 32 7.48 -5.71 0.69
C THR A 32 6.11 -6.00 1.29
N LEU A 33 5.64 -7.22 1.15
CA LEU A 33 4.38 -7.65 1.73
C LEU A 33 4.63 -8.24 3.11
N LEU A 34 3.90 -7.75 4.12
CA LEU A 34 4.07 -8.16 5.52
C LEU A 34 2.74 -8.69 6.06
N PRO A 35 2.48 -10.01 5.92
CA PRO A 35 1.27 -10.61 6.46
C PRO A 35 1.29 -10.66 7.99
N ILE A 36 0.18 -10.29 8.60
CA ILE A 36 -0.02 -10.27 10.05
C ILE A 36 -1.03 -11.33 10.43
N LYS A 37 -0.73 -12.08 11.47
CA LYS A 37 -1.65 -13.10 12.00
C LYS A 37 -2.92 -12.47 12.53
N LYS A 38 -4.05 -13.14 12.32
CA LYS A 38 -5.37 -12.61 12.74
C LYS A 38 -5.51 -12.37 14.24
N ASP A 39 -4.73 -13.06 15.05
CA ASP A 39 -4.75 -12.93 16.51
C ASP A 39 -3.75 -11.89 17.03
N ALA A 40 -3.03 -11.20 16.16
CA ALA A 40 -2.10 -10.16 16.56
C ALA A 40 -2.83 -8.96 17.16
N GLU A 41 -2.27 -8.41 18.24
CA GLU A 41 -2.84 -7.25 18.89
C GLU A 41 -2.62 -5.97 18.08
N MET A 42 -3.64 -5.11 18.03
CA MET A 42 -3.58 -3.86 17.26
C MET A 42 -2.49 -2.92 17.76
N ASP A 43 -2.15 -2.95 19.04
CA ASP A 43 -1.07 -2.13 19.59
C ASP A 43 0.28 -2.51 19.01
N VAL A 44 0.52 -3.80 18.83
CA VAL A 44 1.76 -4.31 18.20
C VAL A 44 1.81 -3.88 16.75
N ILE A 45 0.70 -4.02 16.02
CA ILE A 45 0.60 -3.62 14.63
C ILE A 45 0.82 -2.11 14.49
N SER A 46 0.24 -1.32 15.38
CA SER A 46 0.41 0.14 15.37
C SER A 46 1.86 0.54 15.56
N THR A 47 2.58 -0.15 16.42
CA THR A 47 4.02 0.09 16.63
C THR A 47 4.81 -0.22 15.36
N MET A 48 4.49 -1.32 14.67
CA MET A 48 5.18 -1.72 13.44
C MET A 48 4.92 -0.75 12.30
N VAL A 49 3.71 -0.21 12.21
CA VAL A 49 3.29 0.72 11.14
C VAL A 49 3.76 2.15 11.41
N GLY A 50 4.04 2.47 12.67
CA GLY A 50 4.49 3.80 13.04
C GLY A 50 3.38 4.78 13.38
N GLY A 51 2.20 4.30 13.74
CA GLY A 51 1.07 5.12 14.12
C GLY A 51 -0.13 4.28 14.49
N LYS A 52 -1.13 4.90 15.12
CA LYS A 52 -2.33 4.20 15.56
C LYS A 52 -3.07 3.59 14.37
N VAL A 53 -3.27 2.28 14.40
CA VAL A 53 -3.92 1.51 13.35
C VAL A 53 -5.20 0.90 13.89
N ARG A 54 -6.28 1.06 13.15
CA ARG A 54 -7.59 0.47 13.49
C ARG A 54 -7.94 -0.71 12.60
N LYS A 55 -7.32 -0.79 11.44
CA LYS A 55 -7.60 -1.84 10.45
C LYS A 55 -6.41 -2.07 9.53
N LEU A 56 -6.37 -3.21 8.89
CA LEU A 56 -5.48 -3.52 7.79
C LEU A 56 -6.32 -3.60 6.50
N PRO A 57 -5.75 -3.34 5.31
CA PRO A 57 -4.33 -3.12 5.05
C PRO A 57 -3.85 -1.72 5.45
N GLN A 58 -2.54 -1.61 5.71
CA GLN A 58 -1.87 -0.35 5.98
C GLN A 58 -0.57 -0.29 5.20
N ILE A 59 -0.22 0.90 4.73
CA ILE A 59 0.93 1.10 3.85
C ILE A 59 1.90 2.09 4.48
N VAL A 60 3.19 1.74 4.42
CA VAL A 60 4.28 2.60 4.86
C VAL A 60 5.18 2.85 3.66
N VAL A 61 5.46 4.10 3.36
CA VAL A 61 6.34 4.49 2.25
C VAL A 61 7.50 5.30 2.79
N ASP A 62 8.70 4.82 2.53
CA ASP A 62 9.95 5.47 2.99
C ASP A 62 9.94 5.73 4.50
N GLY A 63 9.42 4.79 5.28
CA GLY A 63 9.37 4.86 6.72
C GLY A 63 8.21 5.68 7.29
N GLU A 64 7.37 6.27 6.45
CA GLU A 64 6.23 7.07 6.89
C GLU A 64 4.90 6.35 6.61
N ARG A 65 4.03 6.36 7.60
CA ARG A 65 2.70 5.77 7.44
C ARG A 65 1.88 6.58 6.43
N VAL A 66 1.37 5.90 5.41
CA VAL A 66 0.54 6.51 4.38
C VAL A 66 -0.95 6.28 4.67
N GLY A 67 -1.30 5.05 5.04
CA GLY A 67 -2.69 4.67 5.29
C GLY A 67 -3.13 3.52 4.39
N GLY A 68 -4.27 3.66 3.72
CA GLY A 68 -4.86 2.62 2.87
C GLY A 68 -4.72 2.90 1.37
N TYR A 69 -5.60 2.27 0.60
CA TYR A 69 -5.56 2.33 -0.86
C TYR A 69 -5.66 3.75 -1.43
N TYR A 70 -6.64 4.52 -0.98
CA TYR A 70 -6.84 5.87 -1.53
C TYR A 70 -5.70 6.82 -1.14
N ASP A 71 -5.13 6.63 0.03
CA ASP A 71 -3.98 7.42 0.49
C ASP A 71 -2.75 7.14 -0.38
N LEU A 72 -2.53 5.86 -0.73
CA LEU A 72 -1.45 5.48 -1.63
C LEU A 72 -1.68 6.02 -3.03
N LEU A 73 -2.89 5.92 -3.55
CA LEU A 73 -3.26 6.44 -4.86
C LEU A 73 -2.93 7.94 -4.94
N GLU A 74 -3.37 8.71 -3.96
CA GLU A 74 -3.10 10.15 -3.89
C GLU A 74 -1.61 10.45 -3.82
N LEU A 75 -0.86 9.70 -3.00
CA LEU A 75 0.58 9.87 -2.89
C LEU A 75 1.28 9.65 -4.24
N LEU A 76 0.92 8.59 -4.93
CA LEU A 76 1.55 8.25 -6.22
C LEU A 76 1.17 9.25 -7.31
N VAL A 77 -0.06 9.76 -7.30
CA VAL A 77 -0.49 10.81 -8.22
C VAL A 77 0.30 12.10 -7.95
N ASN A 78 0.42 12.50 -6.68
CA ASN A 78 1.16 13.70 -6.29
C ASN A 78 2.65 13.63 -6.63
N ARG A 79 3.22 12.43 -6.61
CA ARG A 79 4.62 12.20 -7.01
C ARG A 79 4.78 11.96 -8.51
N GLU A 80 3.71 12.11 -9.26
CA GLU A 80 3.71 11.94 -10.72
C GLU A 80 4.16 10.57 -11.19
N VAL A 81 3.85 9.53 -10.41
CA VAL A 81 4.14 8.14 -10.77
C VAL A 81 3.01 7.56 -11.62
N ILE A 82 1.77 7.89 -11.26
CA ILE A 82 0.56 7.42 -11.94
C ILE A 82 -0.41 8.58 -12.14
N ASP A 83 -1.44 8.36 -12.98
CA ASP A 83 -2.58 9.28 -13.10
C ASP A 83 -3.70 8.87 -12.13
N TYR A 84 -4.81 9.60 -12.14
CA TYR A 84 -5.97 9.32 -11.27
C TYR A 84 -6.67 7.99 -11.57
N ARG A 85 -6.38 7.39 -12.71
CA ARG A 85 -6.90 6.07 -13.07
C ARG A 85 -5.99 4.94 -12.58
N GLY A 86 -4.83 5.29 -11.99
CA GLY A 86 -3.84 4.32 -11.56
C GLY A 86 -2.90 3.86 -12.66
N GLU A 87 -2.94 4.50 -13.83
CA GLU A 87 -2.05 4.17 -14.94
C GLU A 87 -0.70 4.88 -14.81
N PRO A 88 0.42 4.16 -15.05
CA PRO A 88 1.74 4.79 -14.99
C PRO A 88 1.91 5.91 -16.00
N LEU A 89 2.41 7.06 -15.55
CA LEU A 89 2.64 8.21 -16.43
C LEU A 89 3.71 7.93 -17.48
N TRP A 90 4.71 7.08 -17.17
CA TRP A 90 5.73 6.72 -18.13
C TRP A 90 5.15 6.02 -19.36
N LYS A 91 4.04 5.30 -19.22
CA LYS A 91 3.35 4.66 -20.35
C LYS A 91 2.77 5.69 -21.31
N LYS A 92 2.21 6.77 -20.80
CA LYS A 92 1.65 7.85 -21.60
C LYS A 92 2.73 8.65 -22.31
N LYS A 93 3.89 8.78 -21.70
CA LYS A 93 5.02 9.55 -22.24
C LYS A 93 5.71 8.85 -23.41
N TYR A 94 5.71 7.53 -23.44
CA TYR A 94 6.43 6.73 -24.44
C TYR A 94 5.52 5.86 -25.28
N GLY A 95 4.25 5.82 -24.99
CA GLY A 95 3.25 5.04 -25.73
C GLY A 95 2.30 5.94 -26.53
#